data_2b3828f5e5af39d448e88af9fff86d27
#
_entry.id   2b3828f5e5af39d448e88af9fff86d27
#
_cell.length_a   1.000
_cell.length_b   1.000
_cell.length_c   1.000
_cell.angle_alpha   90.00
_cell.angle_beta   90.00
_cell.angle_gamma   90.00
#
_symmetry.space_group_name_H-M   'P 1'
#
loop_
_entity.id
_entity.type
_entity.pdbx_description
1 polymer ?
#
loop_
_entity_poly.entity_id
_entity_poly.type
_entity_poly.pdbx_seq_one_letter_code
_entity_poly.pdbx_strand_id
1 'polypeptide(L)'
;MYKMAAIGDRASVYGFAALGLDTHFVTAADEAKRLIRRLENEGCAVIYITEQLAELIPEELARLNEAPLPAVIPIPGVYGNTGMGMRTVNESVIKAVGSDIV
;
A
#
# COMPACT_ATOMS: atom_id res chain seq x y z
N MET A 1 5.17 -20.57 -1.82
CA MET A 1 5.68 -19.20 -1.97
C MET A 1 4.54 -18.21 -1.84
N TYR A 2 4.77 -17.15 -1.10
CA TYR A 2 3.73 -16.15 -0.90
C TYR A 2 3.79 -15.08 -1.99
N LYS A 3 2.62 -14.54 -2.32
CA LYS A 3 2.52 -13.42 -3.23
C LYS A 3 2.72 -12.12 -2.50
N MET A 4 3.22 -11.14 -3.23
CA MET A 4 3.26 -9.77 -2.76
C MET A 4 2.61 -8.89 -3.81
N ALA A 5 1.80 -7.93 -3.38
CA ALA A 5 1.05 -7.06 -4.28
C ALA A 5 1.23 -5.60 -3.91
N ALA A 6 1.07 -4.73 -4.90
CA ALA A 6 1.06 -3.29 -4.68
C ALA A 6 -0.18 -2.72 -5.34
N ILE A 7 -0.95 -1.95 -4.61
CA ILE A 7 -2.18 -1.37 -5.13
C ILE A 7 -2.23 0.14 -4.89
N GLY A 8 -2.78 0.85 -5.85
CA GLY A 8 -2.87 2.29 -5.80
C GLY A 8 -2.93 2.87 -7.20
N ASP A 9 -2.66 4.16 -7.31
CA ASP A 9 -2.62 4.81 -8.61
C ASP A 9 -1.38 4.36 -9.39
N ARG A 10 -1.51 4.42 -10.70
CA ARG A 10 -0.47 3.89 -11.58
C ARG A 10 0.90 4.50 -11.33
N ALA A 11 0.96 5.81 -11.19
CA ALA A 11 2.24 6.49 -11.04
C ALA A 11 2.96 6.06 -9.76
N SER A 12 2.20 5.79 -8.69
CA SER A 12 2.78 5.43 -7.41
C SER A 12 3.26 4.00 -7.34
N VAL A 13 2.53 3.07 -7.99
CA VAL A 13 2.86 1.65 -7.84
C VAL A 13 3.62 1.08 -9.03
N TYR A 14 3.76 1.82 -10.10
CA TYR A 14 4.39 1.33 -11.31
C TYR A 14 5.79 0.75 -11.06
N GLY A 15 6.55 1.42 -10.24
CA GLY A 15 7.91 0.97 -9.94
C GLY A 15 7.98 -0.38 -9.25
N PHE A 16 6.92 -0.78 -8.56
CA PHE A 16 6.93 -2.06 -7.86
C PHE A 16 6.85 -3.25 -8.81
N ALA A 17 6.37 -3.03 -10.03
CA ALA A 17 6.35 -4.09 -11.03
C ALA A 17 7.77 -4.55 -11.36
N ALA A 18 8.72 -3.63 -11.35
CA ALA A 18 10.10 -3.95 -11.63
C ALA A 18 10.72 -4.82 -10.54
N LEU A 19 10.12 -4.82 -9.37
CA LEU A 19 10.59 -5.63 -8.25
C LEU A 19 9.92 -6.99 -8.17
N GLY A 20 9.06 -7.30 -9.14
CA GLY A 20 8.41 -8.60 -9.18
C GLY A 20 7.10 -8.69 -8.43
N LEU A 21 6.56 -7.57 -7.95
CA LEU A 21 5.28 -7.58 -7.28
C LEU A 21 4.14 -7.53 -8.29
N ASP A 22 3.00 -8.10 -7.91
CA ASP A 22 1.77 -7.93 -8.68
C ASP A 22 1.27 -6.52 -8.44
N THR A 23 1.18 -5.72 -9.48
CA THR A 23 0.70 -4.35 -9.34
C THR A 23 -0.72 -4.22 -9.85
N HIS A 24 -1.53 -3.46 -9.14
CA HIS A 24 -2.93 -3.24 -9.49
C HIS A 24 -3.22 -1.76 -9.40
N PHE A 25 -3.70 -1.21 -10.50
CA PHE A 25 -3.98 0.23 -10.58
C PHE A 25 -5.41 0.48 -10.17
N VAL A 26 -5.59 0.89 -8.93
CA VAL A 26 -6.89 1.08 -8.32
C VAL A 26 -6.89 2.40 -7.56
N THR A 27 -7.92 3.19 -7.76
CA THR A 27 -8.06 4.46 -7.05
C THR A 27 -9.39 4.61 -6.34
N ALA A 28 -10.32 3.67 -6.54
CA ALA A 28 -11.64 3.74 -5.92
C ALA A 28 -11.72 2.79 -4.74
N ALA A 29 -12.44 3.24 -3.70
CA ALA A 29 -12.56 2.46 -2.48
C ALA A 29 -13.20 1.09 -2.70
N ASP A 30 -14.27 1.02 -3.47
CA ASP A 30 -14.97 -0.23 -3.69
C ASP A 30 -14.13 -1.25 -4.44
N GLU A 31 -13.39 -0.78 -5.43
CA GLU A 31 -12.50 -1.66 -6.18
C GLU A 31 -11.38 -2.16 -5.30
N ALA A 32 -10.86 -1.29 -4.45
CA ALA A 32 -9.79 -1.66 -3.55
C ALA A 32 -10.23 -2.75 -2.58
N LYS A 33 -11.43 -2.61 -2.03
CA LYS A 33 -11.95 -3.61 -1.10
C LYS A 33 -12.12 -4.97 -1.75
N ARG A 34 -12.67 -4.99 -2.95
CA ARG A 34 -12.86 -6.25 -3.68
C ARG A 34 -11.52 -6.89 -4.01
N LEU A 35 -10.58 -6.08 -4.44
CA LEU A 35 -9.25 -6.57 -4.78
C LEU A 35 -8.53 -7.14 -3.55
N ILE A 36 -8.60 -6.45 -2.44
CA ILE A 36 -7.96 -6.91 -1.21
C ILE A 36 -8.52 -8.26 -0.77
N ARG A 37 -9.83 -8.42 -0.84
CA ARG A 37 -10.44 -9.69 -0.48
C ARG A 37 -10.03 -10.82 -1.41
N ARG A 38 -9.89 -10.52 -2.69
CA ARG A 38 -9.40 -11.50 -3.63
C ARG A 38 -7.95 -11.88 -3.32
N LEU A 39 -7.12 -10.89 -3.01
CA LEU A 39 -5.73 -11.16 -2.67
C LEU A 39 -5.59 -11.98 -1.40
N GLU A 40 -6.45 -11.74 -0.41
CA GLU A 40 -6.47 -12.56 0.78
C GLU A 40 -6.77 -14.01 0.44
N ASN A 41 -7.76 -14.23 -0.41
CA ASN A 41 -8.16 -15.58 -0.82
C ASN A 41 -7.07 -16.27 -1.61
N GLU A 42 -6.25 -15.53 -2.31
CA GLU A 42 -5.15 -16.06 -3.08
C GLU A 42 -3.89 -16.33 -2.25
N GLY A 43 -3.94 -16.03 -0.98
CA GLY A 43 -2.79 -16.27 -0.12
C GLY A 43 -1.72 -15.19 -0.20
N CYS A 44 -2.10 -13.97 -0.53
CA CYS A 44 -1.16 -12.88 -0.58
C CYS A 44 -0.59 -12.59 0.81
N ALA A 45 0.72 -12.47 0.91
CA ALA A 45 1.36 -12.26 2.20
C ALA A 45 1.57 -10.79 2.53
N VAL A 46 1.82 -9.97 1.53
CA VAL A 46 2.11 -8.55 1.73
C VAL A 46 1.38 -7.73 0.69
N ILE A 47 0.72 -6.68 1.15
CA ILE A 47 0.03 -5.74 0.28
C ILE A 47 0.58 -4.35 0.55
N TYR A 48 1.24 -3.77 -0.43
CA TYR A 48 1.64 -2.36 -0.38
C TYR A 48 0.50 -1.54 -0.92
N ILE A 49 0.08 -0.53 -0.20
CA ILE A 49 -1.06 0.30 -0.59
C ILE A 49 -0.69 1.77 -0.46
N THR A 50 -1.06 2.57 -1.47
CA THR A 50 -0.80 4.00 -1.38
C THR A 50 -1.59 4.60 -0.23
N GLU A 51 -1.03 5.62 0.39
CA GLU A 51 -1.70 6.27 1.52
C GLU A 51 -3.02 6.89 1.14
N GLN A 52 -3.12 7.46 -0.06
CA GLN A 52 -4.38 8.03 -0.51
C GLN A 52 -5.48 6.99 -0.57
N LEU A 53 -5.15 5.81 -1.11
CA LEU A 53 -6.12 4.74 -1.19
C LEU A 53 -6.43 4.18 0.20
N ALA A 54 -5.43 4.07 1.04
CA ALA A 54 -5.61 3.57 2.39
C ALA A 54 -6.57 4.44 3.20
N GLU A 55 -6.51 5.74 3.01
CA GLU A 55 -7.41 6.67 3.70
C GLU A 55 -8.87 6.47 3.32
N LEU A 56 -9.13 5.89 2.17
CA LEU A 56 -10.49 5.65 1.71
C LEU A 56 -11.09 4.37 2.32
N ILE A 57 -10.27 3.50 2.87
CA ILE A 57 -10.74 2.21 3.38
C ILE A 57 -10.18 1.90 4.77
N PRO A 58 -10.36 2.81 5.73
CA PRO A 58 -9.79 2.60 7.07
C PRO A 58 -10.35 1.39 7.78
N GLU A 59 -11.63 1.10 7.59
CA GLU A 59 -12.27 -0.04 8.24
C GLU A 59 -11.72 -1.36 7.70
N GLU A 60 -11.49 -1.42 6.41
CA GLU A 60 -10.92 -2.60 5.79
C GLU A 60 -9.50 -2.86 6.29
N LEU A 61 -8.72 -1.80 6.43
CA LEU A 61 -7.36 -1.95 6.94
C LEU A 61 -7.34 -2.36 8.40
N ALA A 62 -8.28 -1.85 9.19
CA ALA A 62 -8.39 -2.25 10.59
C ALA A 62 -8.70 -3.74 10.69
N ARG A 63 -9.57 -4.23 9.83
CA ARG A 63 -9.91 -5.65 9.78
C ARG A 63 -8.67 -6.49 9.45
N LEU A 64 -7.90 -6.04 8.47
CA LEU A 64 -6.72 -6.77 8.05
C LEU A 64 -5.63 -6.80 9.11
N ASN A 65 -5.55 -5.77 9.92
CA ASN A 65 -4.54 -5.71 10.98
C ASN A 65 -4.78 -6.73 12.08
N GLU A 66 -5.97 -7.26 12.17
CA GLU A 66 -6.27 -8.28 13.17
C GLU A 66 -5.81 -9.68 12.77
N ALA A 67 -5.48 -9.85 11.50
CA ALA A 67 -5.01 -11.13 11.01
C ALA A 67 -3.50 -11.09 10.81
N PRO A 68 -2.80 -12.21 10.95
CA PRO A 68 -1.36 -12.22 10.72
C PRO A 68 -0.98 -11.98 9.26
N LEU A 69 -1.82 -12.39 8.33
CA LEU A 69 -1.59 -12.21 6.91
C LEU A 69 -2.88 -11.79 6.23
N PRO A 70 -2.81 -10.95 5.21
CA PRO A 70 -1.60 -10.30 4.68
C PRO A 70 -1.17 -9.11 5.53
N ALA A 71 0.11 -8.82 5.51
CA ALA A 71 0.62 -7.59 6.11
C ALA A 71 0.34 -6.45 5.14
N VAL A 72 -0.18 -5.35 5.64
CA VAL A 72 -0.51 -4.20 4.81
C VAL A 72 0.44 -3.07 5.14
N ILE A 73 1.15 -2.60 4.13
CA ILE A 73 2.17 -1.58 4.31
C ILE A 73 1.81 -0.36 3.48
N PRO A 74 1.53 0.78 4.11
CA PRO A 74 1.24 2.00 3.36
C PRO A 74 2.51 2.55 2.71
N ILE A 75 2.35 3.05 1.48
CA ILE A 75 3.45 3.65 0.76
C ILE A 75 3.04 5.05 0.31
N PRO A 76 4.02 5.94 0.14
CA PRO A 76 3.71 7.29 -0.30
C PRO A 76 3.23 7.30 -1.73
N GLY A 77 2.20 8.08 -1.99
CA GLY A 77 1.75 8.32 -3.33
C GLY A 77 2.51 9.51 -3.92
N VAL A 78 2.68 9.50 -5.23
CA VAL A 78 3.34 10.63 -5.89
C VAL A 78 2.42 11.81 -6.04
N TYR A 79 1.10 11.57 -6.00
CA TYR A 79 0.14 12.64 -6.08
C TYR A 79 -0.52 12.82 -4.75
N GLY A 80 -0.95 14.00 -4.48
CA GLY A 80 -1.82 14.27 -3.41
C GLY A 80 -1.23 14.02 -2.12
N ASN A 81 -1.00 14.91 -1.49
CA ASN A 81 -0.62 14.94 -0.22
C ASN A 81 -1.69 15.41 0.61
N THR A 82 -2.17 14.59 1.45
CA THR A 82 -2.85 15.08 2.60
C THR A 82 -1.69 15.47 3.50
N GLY A 83 -1.66 16.63 3.99
CA GLY A 83 -0.53 17.10 4.78
C GLY A 83 -0.12 16.13 5.88
N MET A 84 -1.06 15.44 6.46
CA MET A 84 -0.79 14.52 7.54
C MET A 84 -0.11 13.25 7.06
N GLY A 85 -0.57 12.71 5.95
CA GLY A 85 0.05 11.53 5.38
C GLY A 85 1.47 11.81 4.93
N MET A 86 1.67 12.97 4.32
CA MET A 86 2.97 13.38 3.86
C MET A 86 3.98 13.48 5.00
N ARG A 87 3.56 14.04 6.11
CA ARG A 87 4.43 14.17 7.27
C ARG A 87 4.83 12.80 7.81
N THR A 88 3.88 11.91 7.93
CA THR A 88 4.13 10.58 8.46
C THR A 88 5.10 9.82 7.56
N VAL A 89 4.90 9.94 6.26
CA VAL A 89 5.74 9.25 5.30
C VAL A 89 7.17 9.78 5.38
N ASN A 90 7.34 11.09 5.42
CA ASN A 90 8.65 11.66 5.49
C ASN A 90 9.41 11.19 6.72
N GLU A 91 8.74 11.15 7.85
CA GLU A 91 9.37 10.68 9.06
C GLU A 91 9.78 9.22 8.97
N SER A 92 8.91 8.40 8.40
CA SER A 92 9.20 6.98 8.24
C SER A 92 10.34 6.74 7.28
N VAL A 93 10.37 7.46 6.17
CA VAL A 93 11.41 7.29 5.19
C VAL A 93 12.75 7.72 5.75
N ILE A 94 12.78 8.84 6.44
CA ILE A 94 14.01 9.32 7.04
C ILE A 94 14.56 8.32 8.05
N LYS A 95 13.69 7.73 8.84
CA LYS A 95 14.12 6.75 9.82
C LYS A 95 14.54 5.43 9.20
N ALA A 96 13.81 4.99 8.21
CA ALA A 96 14.07 3.68 7.60
C ALA A 96 15.28 3.68 6.70
N VAL A 97 15.43 4.73 5.92
CA VAL A 97 16.52 4.83 4.97
C VAL A 97 17.68 5.61 5.56
N GLY A 98 17.43 6.24 6.66
CA GLY A 98 18.43 7.04 7.32
C GLY A 98 18.77 8.26 6.51
N SER A 99 19.93 8.74 6.68
CA SER A 99 20.40 9.93 5.99
C SER A 99 21.00 9.59 4.63
N ASP A 100 20.81 8.38 4.18
CA ASP A 100 21.41 7.94 2.93
C ASP A 100 20.97 8.74 1.73
N ILE A 101 19.78 9.29 1.84
CA ILE A 101 19.21 10.03 0.74
C ILE A 101 19.66 11.46 0.71
N VAL A 102 20.22 11.89 1.74
CA VAL A 102 20.62 13.28 1.86
C VAL A 102 21.96 13.53 1.24
#